data_e5d13bb7b8f5b486ab01c9d576433ba0
#
_entry.id   e5d13bb7b8f5b486ab01c9d576433ba0
#
_cell.length_a   1.000
_cell.length_b   1.000
_cell.length_c   1.000
_cell.angle_alpha   90.00
_cell.angle_beta   90.00
_cell.angle_gamma   90.00
#
_symmetry.space_group_name_H-M   'P 1'
#
loop_
_entity.id
_entity.type
_entity.pdbx_description
1 polymer ?
#
loop_
_entity_poly.entity_id
_entity_poly.type
_entity_poly.pdbx_seq_one_letter_code
_entity_poly.pdbx_strand_id
1 'polypeptide(L)'
;MTTPALLPLSGRRIPTLSPGASSFPHHRATLRLSEKFILLLILSAFITLCFGAFFFLPDNSKHKRFDLGLEDVLIPHIDSPKEGKHASGQVIIHGQGAHDEHRHREEEESLRDKIRADHERALQEAKEKLRKSREELQAEIQTEKNKVMEDLKKKDPGPKPLPPVPMPRVVGVSDGEPPEPDVKEKRDKIREMMKHAWDSYRQYGWGHNELKPLAKKGHSTNIFGNSQLGATIVDALDTLYIMGLHEEFKDGQEWIEQNLDFSVNAEVSVFEVNIRFIGGLLATYYLSGQEVFKLKAVQLAEKLLPAFNTPTGIPWAMVNLKSGVGRNWGWASAGSSILAEFGTLHMEFVHLTYLTGSPAYYQKMLNSAKGFKVKELIIHPALSRFFSPDHTSVGGLGDSFYEYLLKAWLMSDKTDTEARKTYDDAIEAIERHLVRKSNGGLTFIGEWKNGHLERKMGHLACFAGGMFALGADGSPDDKAGHYLQLGAEIAHTCHESYDRTVLKLGPEAFKFDSGLEAVAVRQNEKYYILRPEVIETYWYMWRFTHDPKYRQWGWEAAQAIDKYCRVSGGFSGVKDVYSSSPTYDDVQQSFFLAETLKYLYLLFSSDDLLPLESWVFNTEAHPLPSKSLL
;
A
#
# COMPACT_ATOMS: atom_id res chain seq x y z
N MET A 1 6.42 6.94 -6.66
CA MET A 1 5.56 7.39 -5.65
C MET A 1 5.42 6.39 -4.59
N THR A 2 5.64 6.84 -3.54
CA THR A 2 5.84 6.12 -2.33
C THR A 2 4.54 5.85 -1.71
N THR A 3 4.57 5.08 -0.73
CA THR A 3 3.46 4.69 0.11
C THR A 3 2.35 5.67 0.01
N PRO A 4 1.17 5.23 -0.30
CA PRO A 4 0.02 6.02 -0.01
C PRO A 4 0.16 6.52 1.43
N ALA A 5 -0.18 7.72 1.64
CA ALA A 5 -0.04 8.37 2.93
C ALA A 5 -0.75 7.68 4.07
N LEU A 6 -0.51 6.45 4.08
CA LEU A 6 -0.95 5.47 4.89
C LEU A 6 -0.42 5.45 6.16
N LEU A 7 0.20 6.42 6.36
CA LEU A 7 0.73 6.28 7.48
C LEU A 7 0.86 7.41 8.13
N PRO A 8 0.81 7.66 9.19
CA PRO A 8 1.59 6.92 10.11
C PRO A 8 0.79 6.17 11.13
N LEU A 9 0.66 5.01 10.88
CA LEU A 9 0.18 4.10 11.89
C LEU A 9 1.20 3.76 12.95
N SER A 10 2.40 4.20 12.77
CA SER A 10 3.39 4.03 13.81
C SER A 10 3.38 5.24 14.74
N GLY A 11 2.62 5.14 15.82
CA GLY A 11 2.81 6.04 16.94
C GLY A 11 1.65 6.87 17.43
N ARG A 12 0.43 6.65 17.05
CA ARG A 12 -0.68 7.19 17.83
C ARG A 12 -0.80 6.41 19.14
N ARG A 13 -0.11 6.93 20.15
CA ARG A 13 -0.60 6.76 21.52
C ARG A 13 -1.94 7.47 21.60
N ILE A 14 -2.99 6.73 21.88
CA ILE A 14 -4.27 7.27 22.34
C ILE A 14 -3.97 8.17 23.53
N PRO A 15 -4.37 9.44 23.53
CA PRO A 15 -4.23 10.26 24.72
C PRO A 15 -5.07 9.62 25.83
N THR A 16 -4.44 9.19 26.89
CA THR A 16 -5.12 8.88 28.15
C THR A 16 -5.72 10.18 28.66
N LEU A 17 -7.03 10.24 28.71
CA LEU A 17 -7.78 11.30 29.35
C LEU A 17 -7.41 11.36 30.83
N SER A 18 -6.71 12.39 31.24
CA SER A 18 -6.62 12.78 32.65
C SER A 18 -7.97 13.33 33.12
N PRO A 19 -8.44 12.95 34.30
CA PRO A 19 -9.70 13.48 34.84
C PRO A 19 -9.49 14.88 35.42
N GLY A 20 -9.95 15.87 34.70
CA GLY A 20 -9.96 17.26 35.17
C GLY A 20 -11.23 17.97 34.71
N ALA A 21 -12.09 18.25 35.65
CA ALA A 21 -13.44 18.77 35.57
C ALA A 21 -13.64 20.01 34.67
N SER A 22 -14.68 19.96 33.81
CA SER A 22 -15.57 21.10 33.60
C SER A 22 -16.93 20.65 33.09
N SER A 23 -17.96 21.14 33.72
CA SER A 23 -19.37 20.86 33.57
C SER A 23 -19.93 21.29 32.22
N PHE A 24 -20.56 20.33 31.51
CA PHE A 24 -21.55 20.65 30.48
C PHE A 24 -22.95 20.26 30.96
N PRO A 25 -23.99 21.02 30.62
CA PRO A 25 -25.36 20.77 31.11
C PRO A 25 -25.90 19.48 30.45
N HIS A 26 -26.34 18.56 31.29
CA HIS A 26 -27.04 17.38 30.90
C HIS A 26 -28.44 17.70 30.36
N HIS A 27 -28.63 17.65 29.04
CA HIS A 27 -29.94 17.38 28.48
C HIS A 27 -30.21 15.88 28.60
N ARG A 28 -30.99 15.49 29.60
CA ARG A 28 -31.59 14.15 29.67
C ARG A 28 -32.68 14.07 28.58
N ALA A 29 -32.33 13.53 27.41
CA ALA A 29 -33.32 13.05 26.50
C ALA A 29 -33.92 11.73 27.08
N THR A 30 -35.10 11.80 27.63
CA THR A 30 -35.87 10.60 28.03
C THR A 30 -36.45 9.96 26.78
N LEU A 31 -35.80 8.92 26.31
CA LEU A 31 -36.36 8.06 25.23
C LEU A 31 -37.72 7.49 25.66
N ARG A 32 -38.72 7.55 24.80
CA ARG A 32 -40.03 6.92 25.01
C ARG A 32 -39.87 5.41 25.17
N LEU A 33 -40.78 4.74 25.88
CA LEU A 33 -40.69 3.31 26.19
C LEU A 33 -40.55 2.45 24.93
N SER A 34 -41.19 2.84 23.81
CA SER A 34 -41.09 2.19 22.51
C SER A 34 -39.69 2.27 21.89
N GLU A 35 -38.99 3.39 22.04
CA GLU A 35 -37.63 3.59 21.52
C GLU A 35 -36.61 2.76 22.29
N LYS A 36 -36.79 2.66 23.61
CA LYS A 36 -35.96 1.78 24.45
C LYS A 36 -36.13 0.31 24.10
N PHE A 37 -37.35 -0.11 23.76
CA PHE A 37 -37.65 -1.48 23.36
C PHE A 37 -37.06 -1.83 22.00
N ILE A 38 -37.10 -0.91 21.04
CA ILE A 38 -36.47 -1.06 19.74
C ILE A 38 -34.94 -1.14 19.86
N LEU A 39 -34.32 -0.28 20.68
CA LEU A 39 -32.90 -0.33 20.99
C LEU A 39 -32.47 -1.66 21.63
N LEU A 40 -33.30 -2.19 22.53
CA LEU A 40 -33.05 -3.47 23.19
C LEU A 40 -33.17 -4.65 22.22
N LEU A 41 -34.12 -4.59 21.27
CA LEU A 41 -34.26 -5.58 20.18
C LEU A 41 -33.07 -5.53 19.20
N ILE A 42 -32.61 -4.32 18.83
CA ILE A 42 -31.45 -4.14 17.96
C ILE A 42 -30.18 -4.65 18.67
N LEU A 43 -30.02 -4.35 19.94
CA LEU A 43 -28.89 -4.84 20.74
C LEU A 43 -28.90 -6.35 20.89
N SER A 44 -30.09 -6.94 21.12
CA SER A 44 -30.27 -8.40 21.18
C SER A 44 -29.94 -9.06 19.84
N ALA A 45 -30.43 -8.52 18.72
CA ALA A 45 -30.10 -9.00 17.38
C ALA A 45 -28.62 -8.89 17.06
N PHE A 46 -27.97 -7.78 17.49
CA PHE A 46 -26.54 -7.57 17.31
C PHE A 46 -25.72 -8.57 18.15
N ILE A 47 -26.11 -8.82 19.40
CA ILE A 47 -25.48 -9.83 20.25
C ILE A 47 -25.62 -11.22 19.62
N THR A 48 -26.80 -11.56 19.10
CA THR A 48 -27.05 -12.86 18.45
C THR A 48 -26.22 -13.01 17.17
N LEU A 49 -26.07 -11.93 16.37
CA LEU A 49 -25.22 -11.89 15.19
C LEU A 49 -23.71 -12.00 15.55
N CYS A 50 -23.28 -11.30 16.61
CA CYS A 50 -21.90 -11.41 17.09
C CYS A 50 -21.59 -12.81 17.63
N PHE A 51 -22.52 -13.43 18.37
CA PHE A 51 -22.39 -14.81 18.80
C PHE A 51 -22.38 -15.78 17.60
N GLY A 52 -23.28 -15.58 16.63
CA GLY A 52 -23.29 -16.36 15.40
C GLY A 52 -21.99 -16.22 14.62
N ALA A 53 -21.45 -15.00 14.46
CA ALA A 53 -20.18 -14.75 13.79
C ALA A 53 -19.00 -15.39 14.53
N PHE A 54 -19.00 -15.38 15.86
CA PHE A 54 -17.95 -16.00 16.67
C PHE A 54 -17.91 -17.54 16.54
N PHE A 55 -19.08 -18.16 16.30
CA PHE A 55 -19.19 -19.62 16.17
C PHE A 55 -19.07 -20.13 14.73
N PHE A 56 -19.27 -19.25 13.71
CA PHE A 56 -19.31 -19.66 12.30
C PHE A 56 -18.15 -19.15 11.44
N LEU A 57 -17.25 -18.29 11.98
CA LEU A 57 -16.04 -17.88 11.26
C LEU A 57 -14.90 -18.86 11.56
N PRO A 58 -14.23 -19.45 10.56
CA PRO A 58 -13.10 -20.34 10.79
C PRO A 58 -11.90 -19.51 11.26
N ASP A 59 -11.44 -19.79 12.47
CA ASP A 59 -10.20 -19.24 13.02
C ASP A 59 -9.00 -20.00 12.44
N ASN A 60 -8.23 -19.33 11.57
CA ASN A 60 -7.09 -19.91 10.86
C ASN A 60 -5.79 -19.76 11.65
N SER A 61 -5.75 -20.19 12.89
CA SER A 61 -4.48 -20.28 13.60
C SER A 61 -4.34 -21.57 14.43
N LYS A 62 -3.47 -22.43 13.91
CA LYS A 62 -2.81 -23.57 14.53
C LYS A 62 -3.64 -24.83 14.78
N HIS A 63 -3.18 -25.92 14.17
CA HIS A 63 -3.48 -27.31 14.53
C HIS A 63 -3.53 -27.54 16.04
N LYS A 64 -4.69 -27.31 16.63
CA LYS A 64 -5.19 -28.06 17.76
C LYS A 64 -6.52 -28.64 17.30
N ARG A 65 -6.67 -29.97 17.43
CA ARG A 65 -7.95 -30.64 17.32
C ARG A 65 -8.96 -29.81 18.10
N PHE A 66 -9.94 -29.31 17.39
CA PHE A 66 -11.11 -28.70 18.00
C PHE A 66 -11.90 -29.86 18.64
N ASP A 67 -11.64 -30.13 19.91
CA ASP A 67 -12.58 -30.82 20.76
C ASP A 67 -13.64 -29.79 21.10
N LEU A 68 -14.77 -29.87 20.40
CA LEU A 68 -15.95 -29.11 20.77
C LEU A 68 -16.39 -29.66 22.12
N GLY A 69 -15.92 -29.03 23.18
CA GLY A 69 -16.39 -29.27 24.53
C GLY A 69 -17.86 -28.88 24.71
N LEU A 70 -18.73 -29.59 23.98
CA LEU A 70 -20.18 -29.48 24.14
C LEU A 70 -20.62 -30.04 25.50
N GLU A 71 -19.73 -30.73 26.21
CA GLU A 71 -20.00 -31.23 27.55
C GLU A 71 -20.09 -30.11 28.59
N ASP A 72 -19.33 -28.99 28.41
CA ASP A 72 -19.32 -27.90 29.39
C ASP A 72 -20.45 -26.86 29.22
N VAL A 73 -21.18 -26.91 28.12
CA VAL A 73 -22.23 -25.91 27.82
C VAL A 73 -23.63 -26.39 28.19
N LEU A 74 -23.82 -27.70 28.36
CA LEU A 74 -25.16 -28.30 28.55
C LEU A 74 -25.39 -28.94 29.93
N ILE A 75 -24.43 -28.88 30.83
CA ILE A 75 -24.62 -29.39 32.22
C ILE A 75 -24.54 -28.17 33.16
N PRO A 76 -25.61 -27.77 33.81
CA PRO A 76 -25.50 -26.81 34.90
C PRO A 76 -24.68 -27.47 36.04
N HIS A 77 -23.55 -26.84 36.35
CA HIS A 77 -22.78 -27.15 37.54
C HIS A 77 -23.66 -26.92 38.77
N ILE A 78 -24.13 -28.00 39.39
CA ILE A 78 -24.67 -27.95 40.73
C ILE A 78 -23.46 -28.07 41.64
N ASP A 79 -23.02 -26.94 42.20
CA ASP A 79 -21.96 -26.90 43.20
C ASP A 79 -22.39 -27.72 44.42
N SER A 80 -21.58 -28.70 44.78
CA SER A 80 -21.68 -29.40 46.05
C SER A 80 -21.30 -28.44 47.20
N PRO A 81 -22.07 -28.37 48.27
CA PRO A 81 -21.76 -27.45 49.35
C PRO A 81 -20.50 -27.90 50.09
N LYS A 82 -19.52 -27.02 50.18
CA LYS A 82 -18.39 -27.13 51.11
C LYS A 82 -18.90 -26.93 52.53
N GLU A 83 -18.57 -27.87 53.41
CA GLU A 83 -18.75 -27.76 54.84
C GLU A 83 -18.10 -26.48 55.42
N GLY A 84 -18.88 -25.69 56.11
CA GLY A 84 -18.44 -24.55 56.91
C GLY A 84 -19.33 -24.39 58.15
N LYS A 85 -18.73 -24.55 59.30
CA LYS A 85 -19.28 -24.66 60.66
C LYS A 85 -20.02 -23.43 61.19
N HIS A 86 -20.99 -23.75 62.11
CA HIS A 86 -21.58 -22.95 63.20
C HIS A 86 -22.60 -21.87 62.89
N ALA A 87 -23.84 -21.93 63.33
CA ALA A 87 -24.33 -21.86 64.73
C ALA A 87 -25.87 -22.10 64.82
N SER A 88 -26.21 -22.82 65.81
CA SER A 88 -27.45 -23.00 66.62
C SER A 88 -28.76 -22.29 66.25
N GLY A 89 -29.84 -23.06 66.19
CA GLY A 89 -31.23 -22.62 66.29
C GLY A 89 -32.20 -23.82 66.24
N GLN A 90 -32.57 -24.35 67.40
CA GLN A 90 -33.52 -25.40 67.53
C GLN A 90 -34.94 -25.02 67.08
N VAL A 91 -35.56 -25.86 66.26
CA VAL A 91 -37.03 -26.12 66.38
C VAL A 91 -37.25 -27.62 66.11
N ILE A 92 -37.85 -28.25 67.03
CA ILE A 92 -38.30 -29.68 67.09
C ILE A 92 -39.65 -29.78 66.38
N ILE A 93 -39.80 -30.69 65.41
CA ILE A 93 -41.08 -31.35 65.15
C ILE A 93 -40.82 -32.82 64.72
N HIS A 94 -41.54 -33.70 65.35
CA HIS A 94 -41.52 -35.17 65.25
C HIS A 94 -41.98 -35.72 63.88
N GLY A 95 -41.44 -36.86 63.45
CA GLY A 95 -42.27 -37.92 62.98
C GLY A 95 -41.79 -38.69 61.76
N GLN A 96 -41.30 -39.91 61.99
CA GLN A 96 -41.43 -41.16 61.19
C GLN A 96 -41.17 -41.04 59.65
N GLY A 97 -40.16 -41.81 59.21
CA GLY A 97 -40.09 -42.21 57.81
C GLY A 97 -38.70 -42.55 57.25
N ALA A 98 -37.90 -43.40 57.94
CA ALA A 98 -36.59 -43.84 57.43
C ALA A 98 -36.66 -44.83 56.23
N HIS A 99 -37.86 -45.12 55.73
CA HIS A 99 -38.08 -46.05 54.60
C HIS A 99 -38.41 -45.35 53.29
N ASP A 100 -38.71 -44.04 53.26
CA ASP A 100 -39.13 -43.35 52.08
C ASP A 100 -37.95 -42.64 51.37
N GLU A 101 -36.90 -42.24 52.09
CA GLU A 101 -35.73 -41.52 51.49
C GLU A 101 -34.87 -42.41 50.56
N HIS A 102 -34.81 -43.71 50.84
CA HIS A 102 -34.06 -44.66 49.99
C HIS A 102 -34.74 -44.86 48.64
N ARG A 103 -36.08 -44.93 48.64
CA ARG A 103 -36.87 -45.11 47.42
C ARG A 103 -36.89 -43.87 46.54
N HIS A 104 -36.98 -42.72 47.14
CA HIS A 104 -36.84 -41.43 46.39
C HIS A 104 -35.46 -41.24 45.78
N ARG A 105 -34.40 -41.68 46.44
CA ARG A 105 -33.02 -41.59 45.91
C ARG A 105 -32.79 -42.55 44.74
N GLU A 106 -33.31 -43.75 44.78
CA GLU A 106 -33.26 -44.72 43.68
C GLU A 106 -34.11 -44.28 42.48
N GLU A 107 -35.25 -43.65 42.71
CA GLU A 107 -36.09 -43.06 41.64
C GLU A 107 -35.44 -41.86 41.03
N GLU A 108 -34.76 -41.00 41.79
CA GLU A 108 -34.00 -39.84 41.28
C GLU A 108 -32.74 -40.25 40.48
N GLU A 109 -32.02 -41.28 40.94
CA GLU A 109 -30.89 -41.86 40.20
C GLU A 109 -31.34 -42.47 38.86
N SER A 110 -32.42 -43.25 38.89
CA SER A 110 -32.99 -43.84 37.69
C SER A 110 -33.50 -42.81 36.70
N LEU A 111 -34.05 -41.69 37.18
CA LEU A 111 -34.49 -40.60 36.33
C LEU A 111 -33.30 -39.84 35.72
N ARG A 112 -32.25 -39.62 36.51
CA ARG A 112 -30.98 -38.99 36.02
C ARG A 112 -30.30 -39.85 34.97
N ASP A 113 -30.25 -41.15 35.15
CA ASP A 113 -29.67 -42.05 34.14
C ASP A 113 -30.50 -42.13 32.87
N LYS A 114 -31.83 -42.07 32.94
CA LYS A 114 -32.69 -41.94 31.77
C LYS A 114 -32.46 -40.62 31.01
N ILE A 115 -32.42 -39.52 31.74
CA ILE A 115 -32.15 -38.20 31.14
C ILE A 115 -30.77 -38.17 30.46
N ARG A 116 -29.76 -38.78 31.08
CA ARG A 116 -28.42 -38.90 30.51
C ARG A 116 -28.42 -39.74 29.23
N ALA A 117 -29.07 -40.89 29.23
CA ALA A 117 -29.18 -41.78 28.08
C ALA A 117 -29.96 -41.14 26.91
N ASP A 118 -31.03 -40.42 27.19
CA ASP A 118 -31.79 -39.69 26.16
C ASP A 118 -31.01 -38.49 25.60
N HIS A 119 -30.24 -37.81 26.45
CA HIS A 119 -29.35 -36.73 26.02
C HIS A 119 -28.21 -37.22 25.14
N GLU A 120 -27.56 -38.34 25.50
CA GLU A 120 -26.52 -38.96 24.66
C GLU A 120 -27.08 -39.43 23.31
N ARG A 121 -28.29 -39.97 23.26
CA ARG A 121 -28.95 -40.37 22.02
C ARG A 121 -29.24 -39.17 21.13
N ALA A 122 -29.79 -38.10 21.69
CA ALA A 122 -30.07 -36.86 20.99
C ALA A 122 -28.78 -36.21 20.45
N LEU A 123 -27.69 -36.25 21.23
CA LEU A 123 -26.39 -35.76 20.82
C LEU A 123 -25.78 -36.57 19.68
N GLN A 124 -25.91 -37.87 19.69
CA GLN A 124 -25.46 -38.74 18.60
C GLN A 124 -26.26 -38.51 17.31
N GLU A 125 -27.58 -38.37 17.43
CA GLU A 125 -28.44 -38.04 16.26
C GLU A 125 -28.09 -36.67 15.66
N ALA A 126 -27.83 -35.67 16.50
CA ALA A 126 -27.41 -34.35 16.05
C ALA A 126 -26.04 -34.38 15.36
N LYS A 127 -25.07 -35.13 15.91
CA LYS A 127 -23.76 -35.34 15.29
C LYS A 127 -23.86 -36.02 13.91
N GLU A 128 -24.70 -37.03 13.80
CA GLU A 128 -24.92 -37.76 12.55
C GLU A 128 -25.60 -36.89 11.47
N LYS A 129 -26.61 -36.09 11.85
CA LYS A 129 -27.23 -35.11 10.96
C LYS A 129 -26.24 -34.05 10.46
N LEU A 130 -25.39 -33.56 11.39
CA LEU A 130 -24.36 -32.56 11.02
C LEU A 130 -23.32 -33.15 10.07
N ARG A 131 -22.91 -34.41 10.27
CA ARG A 131 -21.99 -35.13 9.39
C ARG A 131 -22.57 -35.30 7.99
N LYS A 132 -23.83 -35.72 7.87
CA LYS A 132 -24.52 -35.87 6.57
C LYS A 132 -24.66 -34.54 5.84
N SER A 133 -25.09 -33.51 6.55
CA SER A 133 -25.20 -32.15 5.95
C SER A 133 -23.87 -31.61 5.46
N ARG A 134 -22.77 -31.90 6.16
CA ARG A 134 -21.43 -31.51 5.75
C ARG A 134 -20.95 -32.28 4.50
N GLU A 135 -21.26 -33.58 4.43
CA GLU A 135 -20.92 -34.41 3.24
C GLU A 135 -21.73 -33.98 2.01
N GLU A 136 -23.00 -33.68 2.17
CA GLU A 136 -23.86 -33.14 1.11
C GLU A 136 -23.35 -31.78 0.59
N LEU A 137 -23.02 -30.86 1.50
CA LEU A 137 -22.47 -29.55 1.13
C LEU A 137 -21.10 -29.67 0.43
N GLN A 138 -20.26 -30.60 0.84
CA GLN A 138 -18.99 -30.87 0.16
C GLN A 138 -19.20 -31.45 -1.23
N ALA A 139 -20.18 -32.31 -1.42
CA ALA A 139 -20.55 -32.86 -2.72
C ALA A 139 -21.12 -31.79 -3.66
N GLU A 140 -21.96 -30.88 -3.15
CA GLU A 140 -22.46 -29.73 -3.92
C GLU A 140 -21.34 -28.79 -4.33
N ILE A 141 -20.44 -28.43 -3.42
CA ILE A 141 -19.27 -27.60 -3.72
C ILE A 141 -18.38 -28.26 -4.79
N GLN A 142 -18.19 -29.57 -4.72
CA GLN A 142 -17.38 -30.28 -5.72
C GLN A 142 -18.08 -30.35 -7.08
N THR A 143 -19.40 -30.51 -7.10
CA THR A 143 -20.20 -30.52 -8.32
C THR A 143 -20.21 -29.14 -9.00
N GLU A 144 -20.37 -28.08 -8.23
CA GLU A 144 -20.26 -26.69 -8.72
C GLU A 144 -18.86 -26.37 -9.25
N LYS A 145 -17.81 -26.79 -8.54
CA LYS A 145 -16.42 -26.66 -9.04
C LYS A 145 -16.20 -27.39 -10.36
N ASN A 146 -16.70 -28.58 -10.49
CA ASN A 146 -16.57 -29.37 -11.72
C ASN A 146 -17.35 -28.71 -12.88
N LYS A 147 -18.54 -28.17 -12.60
CA LYS A 147 -19.36 -27.45 -13.59
C LYS A 147 -18.69 -26.16 -14.05
N VAL A 148 -18.12 -25.38 -13.11
CA VAL A 148 -17.34 -24.18 -13.43
C VAL A 148 -16.08 -24.54 -14.24
N MET A 149 -15.41 -25.64 -13.92
CA MET A 149 -14.26 -26.13 -14.68
C MET A 149 -14.63 -26.62 -16.08
N GLU A 150 -15.80 -27.26 -16.26
CA GLU A 150 -16.30 -27.62 -17.60
C GLU A 150 -16.74 -26.42 -18.42
N ASP A 151 -17.40 -25.43 -17.79
CA ASP A 151 -17.80 -24.19 -18.46
C ASP A 151 -16.59 -23.32 -18.81
N LEU A 152 -15.54 -23.34 -17.99
CA LEU A 152 -14.25 -22.70 -18.31
C LEU A 152 -13.52 -23.42 -19.47
N LYS A 153 -13.68 -24.74 -19.61
CA LYS A 153 -13.12 -25.49 -20.75
C LYS A 153 -13.93 -25.28 -22.03
N LYS A 154 -15.20 -24.92 -21.95
CA LYS A 154 -16.07 -24.68 -23.10
C LYS A 154 -16.06 -23.23 -23.59
N LYS A 155 -15.63 -22.28 -22.75
CA LYS A 155 -15.47 -20.87 -23.09
C LYS A 155 -14.00 -20.58 -23.36
N ASP A 156 -13.69 -20.47 -24.65
CA ASP A 156 -12.47 -19.94 -25.23
C ASP A 156 -11.23 -20.87 -25.21
N PRO A 157 -10.68 -21.23 -26.37
CA PRO A 157 -9.30 -21.65 -26.43
C PRO A 157 -8.48 -20.47 -25.90
N GLY A 158 -7.93 -20.61 -24.70
CA GLY A 158 -7.18 -19.55 -24.03
C GLY A 158 -6.24 -18.79 -24.97
N PRO A 159 -5.90 -17.53 -24.70
CA PRO A 159 -5.10 -16.73 -25.61
C PRO A 159 -3.90 -17.53 -26.10
N LYS A 160 -3.71 -17.54 -27.43
CA LYS A 160 -2.57 -18.22 -28.05
C LYS A 160 -1.31 -17.83 -27.28
N PRO A 161 -0.42 -18.78 -26.97
CA PRO A 161 0.86 -18.45 -26.36
C PRO A 161 1.47 -17.29 -27.13
N LEU A 162 1.85 -16.24 -26.43
CA LEU A 162 2.61 -15.16 -27.05
C LEU A 162 3.84 -15.81 -27.72
N PRO A 163 4.23 -15.35 -28.94
CA PRO A 163 5.44 -15.85 -29.57
C PRO A 163 6.61 -15.70 -28.57
N PRO A 164 7.58 -16.61 -28.57
CA PRO A 164 8.74 -16.51 -27.72
C PRO A 164 9.39 -15.14 -27.93
N VAL A 165 9.42 -14.34 -26.86
CA VAL A 165 10.03 -13.02 -26.89
C VAL A 165 11.54 -13.22 -26.93
N PRO A 166 12.27 -12.56 -27.83
CA PRO A 166 13.72 -12.60 -27.82
C PRO A 166 14.24 -12.18 -26.44
N MET A 167 15.25 -12.89 -25.93
CA MET A 167 15.89 -12.47 -24.67
C MET A 167 16.42 -11.04 -24.82
N PRO A 168 16.06 -10.12 -23.92
CA PRO A 168 16.48 -8.73 -24.01
C PRO A 168 18.00 -8.61 -23.87
N ARG A 169 18.56 -7.61 -24.54
CA ARG A 169 19.96 -7.22 -24.36
C ARG A 169 20.08 -6.36 -23.10
N VAL A 170 21.17 -6.56 -22.36
CA VAL A 170 21.53 -5.66 -21.28
C VAL A 170 21.91 -4.29 -21.85
N VAL A 171 21.42 -3.24 -21.26
CA VAL A 171 21.61 -1.86 -21.71
C VAL A 171 22.53 -1.13 -20.75
N GLY A 172 23.57 -0.49 -21.24
CA GLY A 172 24.45 0.37 -20.47
C GLY A 172 23.91 1.79 -20.34
N VAL A 173 24.52 2.57 -19.46
CA VAL A 173 24.27 4.01 -19.30
C VAL A 173 25.50 4.82 -19.71
N SER A 174 25.29 6.05 -20.17
CA SER A 174 26.36 7.04 -20.38
C SER A 174 26.81 7.61 -19.03
N ASP A 175 27.95 8.30 -19.02
CA ASP A 175 28.44 8.99 -17.82
C ASP A 175 27.57 10.18 -17.43
N GLY A 176 26.86 10.77 -18.39
CA GLY A 176 25.98 11.91 -18.19
C GLY A 176 26.68 13.17 -17.64
N GLU A 177 27.98 13.31 -17.88
CA GLU A 177 28.73 14.45 -17.34
C GLU A 177 28.28 15.74 -17.99
N PRO A 178 27.78 16.74 -17.22
CA PRO A 178 27.36 18.01 -17.80
C PRO A 178 28.58 18.83 -18.21
N PRO A 179 28.47 19.59 -19.30
CA PRO A 179 29.57 20.42 -19.78
C PRO A 179 29.82 21.65 -18.90
N GLU A 180 28.83 22.11 -18.15
CA GLU A 180 28.94 23.30 -17.31
C GLU A 180 29.56 22.95 -15.94
N PRO A 181 30.68 23.62 -15.55
CA PRO A 181 31.38 23.31 -14.30
C PRO A 181 30.54 23.50 -13.03
N ASP A 182 29.68 24.51 -13.00
CA ASP A 182 28.79 24.79 -11.87
C ASP A 182 27.66 23.75 -11.74
N VAL A 183 27.20 23.19 -12.84
CA VAL A 183 26.24 22.10 -12.87
C VAL A 183 26.90 20.79 -12.37
N LYS A 184 28.15 20.58 -12.80
CA LYS A 184 28.96 19.45 -12.34
C LYS A 184 29.17 19.50 -10.81
N GLU A 185 29.51 20.66 -10.26
CA GLU A 185 29.65 20.84 -8.81
C GLU A 185 28.37 20.47 -8.04
N LYS A 186 27.22 20.92 -8.53
CA LYS A 186 25.91 20.57 -7.97
C LYS A 186 25.66 19.06 -8.05
N ARG A 187 25.94 18.42 -9.19
CA ARG A 187 25.84 16.97 -9.36
C ARG A 187 26.73 16.20 -8.39
N ASP A 188 27.97 16.63 -8.23
CA ASP A 188 28.92 16.01 -7.31
C ASP A 188 28.49 16.17 -5.84
N LYS A 189 27.84 17.28 -5.49
CA LYS A 189 27.23 17.47 -4.18
C LYS A 189 26.09 16.49 -3.94
N ILE A 190 25.24 16.21 -4.93
CA ILE A 190 24.18 15.18 -4.79
C ILE A 190 24.79 13.78 -4.61
N ARG A 191 25.86 13.47 -5.35
CA ARG A 191 26.62 12.21 -5.16
C ARG A 191 27.18 12.09 -3.74
N GLU A 192 27.69 13.19 -3.16
CA GLU A 192 28.14 13.23 -1.76
C GLU A 192 26.99 12.98 -0.78
N MET A 193 25.81 13.56 -1.04
CA MET A 193 24.61 13.30 -0.24
C MET A 193 24.20 11.82 -0.29
N MET A 194 24.23 11.22 -1.47
CA MET A 194 23.98 9.78 -1.64
C MET A 194 24.97 8.94 -0.85
N LYS A 195 26.24 9.26 -0.94
CA LYS A 195 27.28 8.56 -0.20
C LYS A 195 27.10 8.67 1.32
N HIS A 196 26.77 9.85 1.83
CA HIS A 196 26.46 10.04 3.25
C HIS A 196 25.24 9.23 3.71
N ALA A 197 24.17 9.19 2.91
CA ALA A 197 22.98 8.41 3.20
C ALA A 197 23.28 6.90 3.23
N TRP A 198 24.01 6.42 2.22
CA TRP A 198 24.40 5.02 2.08
C TRP A 198 25.38 4.56 3.18
N ASP A 199 26.46 5.28 3.41
CA ASP A 199 27.45 4.94 4.43
C ASP A 199 26.82 4.88 5.83
N SER A 200 25.90 5.81 6.11
CA SER A 200 25.14 5.81 7.36
C SER A 200 24.21 4.60 7.48
N TYR A 201 23.50 4.24 6.41
CA TYR A 201 22.68 3.04 6.38
C TYR A 201 23.55 1.78 6.53
N ARG A 202 24.67 1.71 5.82
CA ARG A 202 25.62 0.60 5.93
C ARG A 202 26.15 0.44 7.36
N GLN A 203 26.44 1.53 8.03
CA GLN A 203 27.00 1.51 9.38
C GLN A 203 25.95 1.14 10.45
N TYR A 204 24.70 1.61 10.33
CA TYR A 204 23.74 1.54 11.42
C TYR A 204 22.47 0.72 11.12
N GLY A 205 22.17 0.48 9.88
CA GLY A 205 20.93 -0.17 9.45
C GLY A 205 21.10 -1.34 8.49
N TRP A 206 22.32 -1.82 8.27
CA TRP A 206 22.62 -2.80 7.22
C TRP A 206 21.72 -4.03 7.27
N GLY A 207 21.09 -4.30 6.15
CA GLY A 207 20.15 -5.42 5.98
C GLY A 207 18.74 -5.17 6.52
N HIS A 208 18.52 -4.11 7.31
CA HIS A 208 17.18 -3.67 7.68
C HIS A 208 16.50 -2.96 6.48
N ASN A 209 15.19 -2.84 6.53
CA ASN A 209 14.49 -2.22 5.41
C ASN A 209 14.75 -0.71 5.30
N GLU A 210 14.88 -0.02 6.41
CA GLU A 210 15.14 1.41 6.49
C GLU A 210 16.04 1.74 7.68
N LEU A 211 16.40 3.01 7.82
CA LEU A 211 17.29 3.52 8.87
C LEU A 211 16.59 4.51 9.78
N LYS A 212 16.85 4.44 11.08
CA LYS A 212 16.63 5.52 12.05
C LYS A 212 17.94 6.28 12.27
N PRO A 213 18.15 7.41 11.58
CA PRO A 213 19.46 8.05 11.50
C PRO A 213 19.87 8.76 12.79
N LEU A 214 18.92 9.23 13.62
CA LEU A 214 19.25 9.80 14.93
C LEU A 214 19.49 8.71 15.97
N ALA A 215 18.63 7.68 16.00
CA ALA A 215 18.78 6.55 16.89
C ALA A 215 19.91 5.59 16.46
N LYS A 216 20.47 5.77 15.26
CA LYS A 216 21.55 4.95 14.66
C LYS A 216 21.26 3.46 14.74
N LYS A 217 20.10 3.05 14.21
CA LYS A 217 19.65 1.66 14.18
C LYS A 217 18.73 1.39 13.00
N GLY A 218 18.62 0.12 12.61
CA GLY A 218 17.68 -0.31 11.59
C GLY A 218 16.22 -0.03 11.93
N HIS A 219 15.40 0.14 10.90
CA HIS A 219 13.97 0.36 10.94
C HIS A 219 13.26 -0.54 9.94
N SER A 220 12.00 -0.85 10.21
CA SER A 220 11.12 -1.52 9.25
C SER A 220 9.70 -1.03 9.45
N THR A 221 9.00 -0.89 8.34
CA THR A 221 7.57 -0.54 8.29
C THR A 221 6.74 -1.79 8.01
N ASN A 222 5.43 -1.73 8.27
CA ASN A 222 4.52 -2.87 8.09
C ASN A 222 4.36 -3.30 6.63
N ILE A 223 4.73 -2.44 5.67
CA ILE A 223 4.64 -2.75 4.23
C ILE A 223 5.58 -3.89 3.80
N PHE A 224 6.67 -4.10 4.55
CA PHE A 224 7.64 -5.18 4.34
C PHE A 224 7.45 -6.36 5.30
N GLY A 225 6.37 -6.37 6.08
CA GLY A 225 6.16 -7.34 7.14
C GLY A 225 7.17 -7.20 8.29
N ASN A 226 7.35 -8.27 9.04
CA ASN A 226 8.30 -8.30 10.16
C ASN A 226 9.69 -8.85 9.76
N SER A 227 9.98 -8.92 8.45
CA SER A 227 11.22 -9.46 7.93
C SER A 227 12.19 -8.37 7.50
N GLN A 228 13.48 -8.67 7.61
CA GLN A 228 14.55 -7.83 7.11
C GLN A 228 14.82 -8.23 5.66
N LEU A 229 14.30 -7.47 4.72
CA LEU A 229 14.44 -7.69 3.28
C LEU A 229 15.48 -6.75 2.64
N GLY A 230 16.07 -5.84 3.43
CA GLY A 230 17.07 -4.90 2.93
C GLY A 230 16.52 -3.91 1.91
N ALA A 231 15.31 -3.38 2.11
CA ALA A 231 14.64 -2.53 1.12
C ALA A 231 15.52 -1.36 0.66
N THR A 232 16.22 -0.68 1.57
CA THR A 232 17.15 0.41 1.20
C THR A 232 18.29 -0.07 0.29
N ILE A 233 18.76 -1.32 0.45
CA ILE A 233 19.80 -1.87 -0.43
C ILE A 233 19.25 -2.00 -1.85
N VAL A 234 18.10 -2.65 -2.01
CA VAL A 234 17.50 -2.89 -3.32
C VAL A 234 17.10 -1.58 -4.00
N ASP A 235 16.47 -0.66 -3.25
CA ASP A 235 16.05 0.65 -3.75
C ASP A 235 17.22 1.55 -4.19
N ALA A 236 18.40 1.40 -3.55
CA ALA A 236 19.54 2.26 -3.84
C ALA A 236 20.43 1.76 -4.98
N LEU A 237 20.39 0.46 -5.34
CA LEU A 237 21.40 -0.15 -6.22
C LEU A 237 21.51 0.51 -7.59
N ASP A 238 20.41 0.73 -8.28
CA ASP A 238 20.42 1.38 -9.58
C ASP A 238 20.91 2.83 -9.48
N THR A 239 20.56 3.55 -8.42
CA THR A 239 21.07 4.89 -8.14
C THR A 239 22.58 4.90 -7.91
N LEU A 240 23.09 3.97 -7.12
CA LEU A 240 24.54 3.81 -6.90
C LEU A 240 25.29 3.53 -8.20
N TYR A 241 24.72 2.65 -9.05
CA TYR A 241 25.29 2.34 -10.37
C TYR A 241 25.30 3.57 -11.27
N ILE A 242 24.18 4.29 -11.39
CA ILE A 242 24.02 5.50 -12.20
C ILE A 242 24.98 6.60 -11.74
N MET A 243 25.21 6.73 -10.44
CA MET A 243 26.13 7.73 -9.88
C MET A 243 27.61 7.33 -9.95
N GLY A 244 27.94 6.12 -10.43
CA GLY A 244 29.31 5.61 -10.47
C GLY A 244 29.90 5.28 -9.10
N LEU A 245 29.06 5.01 -8.09
CA LEU A 245 29.46 4.58 -6.75
C LEU A 245 29.62 3.04 -6.73
N HIS A 246 30.65 2.57 -7.45
CA HIS A 246 30.83 1.15 -7.78
C HIS A 246 31.19 0.28 -6.57
N GLU A 247 31.91 0.82 -5.57
CA GLU A 247 32.24 0.09 -4.35
C GLU A 247 30.98 -0.14 -3.52
N GLU A 248 30.18 0.91 -3.35
CA GLU A 248 28.91 0.88 -2.64
C GLU A 248 27.89 -0.05 -3.34
N PHE A 249 27.86 -0.01 -4.68
CA PHE A 249 27.08 -0.92 -5.49
C PHE A 249 27.48 -2.38 -5.25
N LYS A 250 28.78 -2.67 -5.24
CA LYS A 250 29.29 -4.02 -5.01
C LYS A 250 28.92 -4.54 -3.61
N ASP A 251 29.03 -3.71 -2.58
CA ASP A 251 28.60 -4.08 -1.23
C ASP A 251 27.11 -4.51 -1.20
N GLY A 252 26.26 -3.75 -1.88
CA GLY A 252 24.84 -4.07 -1.98
C GLY A 252 24.58 -5.36 -2.79
N GLN A 253 25.30 -5.55 -3.91
CA GLN A 253 25.22 -6.78 -4.70
C GLN A 253 25.61 -8.01 -3.86
N GLU A 254 26.76 -7.96 -3.17
CA GLU A 254 27.22 -9.06 -2.32
C GLU A 254 26.20 -9.40 -1.22
N TRP A 255 25.57 -8.38 -0.64
CA TRP A 255 24.52 -8.60 0.35
C TRP A 255 23.30 -9.32 -0.25
N ILE A 256 22.85 -8.92 -1.45
CA ILE A 256 21.71 -9.56 -2.14
C ILE A 256 22.02 -11.01 -2.48
N GLU A 257 23.21 -11.29 -2.97
CA GLU A 257 23.63 -12.66 -3.29
C GLU A 257 23.57 -13.58 -2.08
N GLN A 258 24.04 -13.10 -0.93
CA GLN A 258 24.23 -13.91 0.27
C GLN A 258 23.01 -13.95 1.19
N ASN A 259 22.20 -12.88 1.23
CA ASN A 259 21.24 -12.68 2.32
C ASN A 259 19.77 -12.51 1.84
N LEU A 260 19.54 -12.02 0.62
CA LEU A 260 18.17 -11.76 0.19
C LEU A 260 17.42 -13.06 -0.08
N ASP A 261 16.47 -13.39 0.78
CA ASP A 261 15.59 -14.55 0.66
C ASP A 261 14.12 -14.16 0.81
N PHE A 262 13.32 -14.55 -0.16
CA PHE A 262 11.87 -14.32 -0.16
C PHE A 262 11.06 -15.53 0.34
N SER A 263 11.72 -16.56 0.86
CA SER A 263 11.06 -17.75 1.44
C SER A 263 10.67 -17.56 2.91
N VAL A 264 10.57 -16.32 3.34
CA VAL A 264 10.27 -15.91 4.71
C VAL A 264 8.77 -15.88 5.00
N ASN A 265 8.41 -16.12 6.27
CA ASN A 265 7.03 -15.99 6.72
C ASN A 265 6.71 -14.53 7.05
N ALA A 266 6.61 -13.72 6.01
CA ALA A 266 6.30 -12.29 6.09
C ALA A 266 5.09 -11.96 5.22
N GLU A 267 4.20 -11.13 5.73
CA GLU A 267 3.10 -10.57 4.98
C GLU A 267 3.53 -9.19 4.47
N VAL A 268 3.63 -9.04 3.16
CA VAL A 268 4.12 -7.83 2.49
C VAL A 268 3.06 -7.17 1.64
N SER A 269 3.16 -5.87 1.43
CA SER A 269 2.35 -5.15 0.44
C SER A 269 2.78 -5.56 -0.96
N VAL A 270 1.83 -6.06 -1.77
CA VAL A 270 2.08 -6.47 -3.15
C VAL A 270 2.56 -5.28 -3.98
N PHE A 271 1.94 -4.12 -3.80
CA PHE A 271 2.32 -2.88 -4.46
C PHE A 271 3.74 -2.45 -4.12
N GLU A 272 4.05 -2.29 -2.83
CA GLU A 272 5.34 -1.77 -2.37
C GLU A 272 6.52 -2.66 -2.77
N VAL A 273 6.37 -3.98 -2.62
CA VAL A 273 7.46 -4.87 -3.02
C VAL A 273 7.58 -5.02 -4.53
N ASN A 274 6.51 -4.78 -5.30
CA ASN A 274 6.57 -4.74 -6.74
C ASN A 274 7.39 -3.53 -7.22
N ILE A 275 7.01 -2.32 -6.81
CA ILE A 275 7.67 -1.11 -7.32
C ILE A 275 9.13 -0.99 -6.85
N ARG A 276 9.42 -1.34 -5.59
CA ARG A 276 10.76 -1.23 -5.00
C ARG A 276 11.66 -2.43 -5.33
N PHE A 277 11.20 -3.64 -5.01
CA PHE A 277 12.05 -4.82 -5.15
C PHE A 277 12.08 -5.34 -6.59
N ILE A 278 10.91 -5.59 -7.21
CA ILE A 278 10.92 -6.05 -8.60
C ILE A 278 11.45 -4.95 -9.51
N GLY A 279 10.96 -3.72 -9.37
CA GLY A 279 11.44 -2.58 -10.15
C GLY A 279 12.94 -2.34 -9.98
N GLY A 280 13.43 -2.25 -8.74
CA GLY A 280 14.85 -2.02 -8.44
C GLY A 280 15.77 -3.14 -8.94
N LEU A 281 15.38 -4.40 -8.74
CA LEU A 281 16.15 -5.55 -9.21
C LEU A 281 16.18 -5.62 -10.76
N LEU A 282 15.06 -5.35 -11.43
CA LEU A 282 15.00 -5.31 -12.89
C LEU A 282 15.84 -4.17 -13.45
N ALA A 283 15.72 -2.96 -12.91
CA ALA A 283 16.53 -1.82 -13.32
C ALA A 283 18.02 -2.11 -13.15
N THR A 284 18.40 -2.63 -11.99
CA THR A 284 19.79 -3.00 -11.72
C THR A 284 20.31 -4.08 -12.65
N TYR A 285 19.47 -5.07 -13.01
CA TYR A 285 19.82 -6.06 -14.03
C TYR A 285 20.09 -5.42 -15.38
N TYR A 286 19.19 -4.57 -15.87
CA TYR A 286 19.34 -3.93 -17.18
C TYR A 286 20.54 -2.99 -17.28
N LEU A 287 20.90 -2.35 -16.17
CA LEU A 287 22.05 -1.44 -16.12
C LEU A 287 23.39 -2.18 -15.98
N SER A 288 23.44 -3.24 -15.16
CA SER A 288 24.69 -3.89 -14.77
C SER A 288 24.98 -5.22 -15.48
N GLY A 289 23.97 -5.87 -16.01
CA GLY A 289 24.08 -7.20 -16.62
C GLY A 289 24.25 -8.37 -15.63
N GLN A 290 24.10 -8.11 -14.33
CA GLN A 290 24.33 -9.15 -13.32
C GLN A 290 23.08 -10.02 -13.15
N GLU A 291 23.18 -11.29 -13.52
CA GLU A 291 22.05 -12.26 -13.52
C GLU A 291 21.38 -12.46 -12.16
N VAL A 292 22.08 -12.25 -11.06
CA VAL A 292 21.53 -12.40 -9.72
C VAL A 292 20.29 -11.52 -9.50
N PHE A 293 20.29 -10.32 -10.04
CA PHE A 293 19.17 -9.39 -9.88
C PHE A 293 17.92 -9.88 -10.61
N LYS A 294 18.06 -10.36 -11.84
CA LYS A 294 16.96 -10.99 -12.59
C LYS A 294 16.40 -12.22 -11.84
N LEU A 295 17.29 -13.08 -11.36
CA LEU A 295 16.87 -14.27 -10.62
C LEU A 295 16.08 -13.91 -9.35
N LYS A 296 16.53 -12.91 -8.60
CA LYS A 296 15.83 -12.45 -7.39
C LYS A 296 14.48 -11.77 -7.72
N ALA A 297 14.41 -10.98 -8.80
CA ALA A 297 13.15 -10.40 -9.27
C ALA A 297 12.12 -11.49 -9.62
N VAL A 298 12.51 -12.51 -10.35
CA VAL A 298 11.64 -13.64 -10.71
C VAL A 298 11.21 -14.42 -9.46
N GLN A 299 12.13 -14.71 -8.53
CA GLN A 299 11.81 -15.39 -7.27
C GLN A 299 10.73 -14.64 -6.48
N LEU A 300 10.83 -13.32 -6.35
CA LEU A 300 9.82 -12.52 -5.68
C LEU A 300 8.50 -12.51 -6.44
N ALA A 301 8.54 -12.33 -7.75
CA ALA A 301 7.35 -12.30 -8.59
C ALA A 301 6.51 -13.58 -8.47
N GLU A 302 7.16 -14.75 -8.45
CA GLU A 302 6.48 -16.03 -8.22
C GLU A 302 5.78 -16.09 -6.86
N LYS A 303 6.37 -15.47 -5.82
CA LYS A 303 5.75 -15.36 -4.49
C LYS A 303 4.55 -14.40 -4.46
N LEU A 304 4.47 -13.45 -5.41
CA LEU A 304 3.36 -12.52 -5.52
C LEU A 304 2.19 -13.08 -6.35
N LEU A 305 2.41 -14.03 -7.27
CA LEU A 305 1.35 -14.59 -8.12
C LEU A 305 0.11 -15.10 -7.35
N PRO A 306 0.23 -15.72 -6.16
CA PRO A 306 -0.94 -16.13 -5.38
C PRO A 306 -1.88 -14.99 -5.01
N ALA A 307 -1.40 -13.73 -4.90
CA ALA A 307 -2.25 -12.58 -4.61
C ALA A 307 -3.34 -12.36 -5.67
N PHE A 308 -3.11 -12.80 -6.92
CA PHE A 308 -4.07 -12.68 -8.02
C PHE A 308 -5.13 -13.79 -8.05
N ASN A 309 -5.09 -14.75 -7.14
CA ASN A 309 -6.08 -15.83 -7.07
C ASN A 309 -7.34 -15.34 -6.36
N THR A 310 -8.03 -14.39 -6.98
CA THR A 310 -9.28 -13.79 -6.52
C THR A 310 -10.38 -14.01 -7.57
N PRO A 311 -11.66 -13.93 -7.21
CA PRO A 311 -12.76 -14.10 -8.17
C PRO A 311 -12.74 -13.09 -9.33
N THR A 312 -12.19 -11.89 -9.09
CA THR A 312 -12.14 -10.80 -10.08
C THR A 312 -10.83 -10.75 -10.86
N GLY A 313 -9.79 -11.45 -10.39
CA GLY A 313 -8.42 -11.31 -10.88
C GLY A 313 -7.68 -10.06 -10.36
N ILE A 314 -8.36 -9.14 -9.65
CA ILE A 314 -7.72 -8.01 -8.96
C ILE A 314 -6.97 -8.57 -7.76
N PRO A 315 -5.67 -8.27 -7.59
CA PRO A 315 -4.88 -8.88 -6.52
C PRO A 315 -5.26 -8.36 -5.14
N TRP A 316 -5.00 -9.19 -4.13
CA TRP A 316 -4.97 -8.76 -2.75
C TRP A 316 -3.88 -7.69 -2.54
N ALA A 317 -4.14 -6.73 -1.65
CA ALA A 317 -3.16 -5.70 -1.29
C ALA A 317 -1.94 -6.27 -0.54
N MET A 318 -2.15 -7.31 0.24
CA MET A 318 -1.13 -7.98 1.05
C MET A 318 -1.05 -9.45 0.69
N VAL A 319 0.15 -10.02 0.72
CA VAL A 319 0.37 -11.47 0.55
C VAL A 319 1.46 -11.96 1.50
N ASN A 320 1.26 -13.14 2.06
CA ASN A 320 2.31 -13.81 2.83
C ASN A 320 3.23 -14.58 1.88
N LEU A 321 4.51 -14.22 1.84
CA LEU A 321 5.51 -14.77 0.92
C LEU A 321 5.72 -16.28 1.06
N LYS A 322 5.47 -16.86 2.25
CA LYS A 322 5.62 -18.29 2.49
C LYS A 322 4.37 -19.09 2.16
N SER A 323 3.21 -18.62 2.60
CA SER A 323 1.94 -19.36 2.47
C SER A 323 1.14 -19.00 1.23
N GLY A 324 1.39 -17.85 0.60
CA GLY A 324 0.60 -17.32 -0.50
C GLY A 324 -0.79 -16.79 -0.09
N VAL A 325 -1.10 -16.75 1.22
CA VAL A 325 -2.38 -16.22 1.71
C VAL A 325 -2.41 -14.71 1.53
N GLY A 326 -3.45 -14.22 0.86
CA GLY A 326 -3.65 -12.79 0.60
C GLY A 326 -4.81 -12.20 1.40
N ARG A 327 -4.75 -10.90 1.64
CA ARG A 327 -5.83 -10.09 2.20
C ARG A 327 -5.74 -8.64 1.76
N ASN A 328 -6.80 -7.88 1.93
CA ASN A 328 -6.77 -6.42 1.80
C ASN A 328 -6.46 -5.73 3.14
N TRP A 329 -6.17 -4.42 3.08
CA TRP A 329 -5.89 -3.63 4.26
C TRP A 329 -7.10 -3.57 5.18
N GLY A 330 -6.91 -3.77 6.48
CA GLY A 330 -8.00 -3.69 7.47
C GLY A 330 -8.61 -2.30 7.63
N TRP A 331 -7.91 -1.26 7.22
CA TRP A 331 -8.39 0.12 7.22
C TRP A 331 -9.13 0.50 5.92
N ALA A 332 -8.96 -0.26 4.83
CA ALA A 332 -9.69 -0.04 3.58
C ALA A 332 -11.16 -0.41 3.77
N SER A 333 -12.06 0.51 3.41
CA SER A 333 -13.50 0.37 3.61
C SER A 333 -14.02 -0.94 3.02
N ALA A 334 -14.72 -1.73 3.83
CA ALA A 334 -15.30 -3.03 3.44
C ALA A 334 -14.30 -4.03 2.81
N GLY A 335 -13.00 -3.92 3.12
CA GLY A 335 -11.98 -4.78 2.53
C GLY A 335 -11.71 -4.52 1.05
N SER A 336 -11.94 -3.29 0.59
CA SER A 336 -11.73 -2.91 -0.82
C SER A 336 -10.26 -2.92 -1.23
N SER A 337 -9.99 -3.12 -2.51
CA SER A 337 -8.68 -2.92 -3.13
C SER A 337 -8.47 -1.43 -3.45
N ILE A 338 -7.21 -1.00 -3.48
CA ILE A 338 -6.81 0.40 -3.73
C ILE A 338 -6.35 0.54 -5.17
N LEU A 339 -6.88 1.55 -5.87
CA LEU A 339 -6.65 1.75 -7.30
C LEU A 339 -5.16 1.86 -7.65
N ALA A 340 -4.42 2.70 -6.94
CA ALA A 340 -2.98 2.84 -7.14
C ALA A 340 -2.23 1.52 -6.92
N GLU A 341 -2.62 0.70 -5.92
CA GLU A 341 -1.91 -0.53 -5.61
C GLU A 341 -2.06 -1.59 -6.71
N PHE A 342 -3.29 -1.91 -7.13
CA PHE A 342 -3.47 -2.95 -8.15
C PHE A 342 -3.26 -2.45 -9.58
N GLY A 343 -3.34 -1.15 -9.81
CA GLY A 343 -3.13 -0.51 -11.11
C GLY A 343 -1.66 -0.25 -11.43
N THR A 344 -0.76 -0.44 -10.46
CA THR A 344 0.67 -0.09 -10.58
C THR A 344 1.56 -1.34 -10.51
N LEU A 345 1.25 -2.34 -11.32
CA LEU A 345 1.99 -3.61 -11.39
C LEU A 345 2.40 -3.96 -12.83
N HIS A 346 1.87 -3.22 -13.81
CA HIS A 346 1.96 -3.59 -15.22
C HIS A 346 3.39 -3.56 -15.75
N MET A 347 4.15 -2.51 -15.50
CA MET A 347 5.48 -2.34 -16.07
C MET A 347 6.41 -3.49 -15.68
N GLU A 348 6.49 -3.79 -14.41
CA GLU A 348 7.35 -4.81 -13.85
C GLU A 348 6.93 -6.21 -14.35
N PHE A 349 5.64 -6.51 -14.38
CA PHE A 349 5.13 -7.80 -14.82
C PHE A 349 5.28 -8.03 -16.34
N VAL A 350 5.23 -6.97 -17.14
CA VAL A 350 5.56 -7.05 -18.57
C VAL A 350 7.04 -7.37 -18.76
N HIS A 351 7.94 -6.69 -18.06
CA HIS A 351 9.37 -7.00 -18.10
C HIS A 351 9.69 -8.43 -17.63
N LEU A 352 9.03 -8.92 -16.59
CA LEU A 352 9.15 -10.30 -16.16
C LEU A 352 8.70 -11.28 -17.26
N THR A 353 7.66 -10.94 -18.01
CA THR A 353 7.23 -11.74 -19.16
C THR A 353 8.32 -11.77 -20.25
N TYR A 354 8.90 -10.63 -20.60
CA TYR A 354 9.99 -10.55 -21.57
C TYR A 354 11.21 -11.37 -21.12
N LEU A 355 11.62 -11.24 -19.87
CA LEU A 355 12.82 -11.87 -19.34
C LEU A 355 12.70 -13.39 -19.15
N THR A 356 11.50 -13.87 -18.86
CA THR A 356 11.26 -15.29 -18.58
C THR A 356 10.64 -16.08 -19.73
N GLY A 357 10.03 -15.37 -20.70
CA GLY A 357 9.18 -15.97 -21.73
C GLY A 357 7.86 -16.54 -21.18
N SER A 358 7.58 -16.38 -19.87
CA SER A 358 6.35 -16.88 -19.23
C SER A 358 5.19 -15.90 -19.43
N PRO A 359 4.10 -16.32 -20.10
CA PRO A 359 2.94 -15.45 -20.26
C PRO A 359 2.16 -15.25 -18.95
N ALA A 360 2.46 -15.98 -17.90
CA ALA A 360 1.72 -15.97 -16.65
C ALA A 360 1.65 -14.58 -16.03
N TYR A 361 2.74 -13.82 -16.06
CA TYR A 361 2.79 -12.47 -15.49
C TYR A 361 1.89 -11.50 -16.26
N TYR A 362 2.01 -11.45 -17.58
CA TYR A 362 1.18 -10.59 -18.42
C TYR A 362 -0.31 -10.95 -18.36
N GLN A 363 -0.64 -12.26 -18.32
CA GLN A 363 -2.02 -12.71 -18.19
C GLN A 363 -2.68 -12.29 -16.88
N LYS A 364 -1.92 -12.26 -15.77
CA LYS A 364 -2.45 -11.73 -14.50
C LYS A 364 -2.82 -10.26 -14.62
N MET A 365 -2.00 -9.45 -15.32
CA MET A 365 -2.30 -8.04 -15.57
C MET A 365 -3.53 -7.87 -16.46
N LEU A 366 -3.65 -8.62 -17.55
CA LEU A 366 -4.83 -8.59 -18.43
C LEU A 366 -6.12 -8.99 -17.69
N ASN A 367 -6.07 -10.00 -16.83
CA ASN A 367 -7.22 -10.43 -16.07
C ASN A 367 -7.65 -9.40 -15.03
N SER A 368 -6.69 -8.76 -14.37
CA SER A 368 -6.94 -7.64 -13.47
C SER A 368 -7.59 -6.47 -14.21
N ALA A 369 -7.08 -6.08 -15.37
CA ALA A 369 -7.65 -5.02 -16.20
C ALA A 369 -9.06 -5.34 -16.71
N LYS A 370 -9.35 -6.60 -17.07
CA LYS A 370 -10.68 -7.05 -17.47
C LYS A 370 -11.69 -7.04 -16.30
N GLY A 371 -11.23 -7.41 -15.10
CA GLY A 371 -12.03 -7.35 -13.87
C GLY A 371 -12.38 -5.92 -13.49
N PHE A 372 -11.55 -4.99 -13.92
CA PHE A 372 -11.68 -3.58 -13.70
C PHE A 372 -12.13 -2.90 -15.01
N LYS A 373 -13.43 -2.60 -15.15
CA LYS A 373 -13.96 -1.89 -16.32
C LYS A 373 -13.53 -0.41 -16.27
N VAL A 374 -12.30 -0.14 -16.65
CA VAL A 374 -11.66 1.18 -16.59
C VAL A 374 -12.54 2.31 -17.16
N LYS A 375 -13.26 2.04 -18.26
CA LYS A 375 -14.16 3.01 -18.88
C LYS A 375 -15.31 3.48 -17.98
N GLU A 376 -15.77 2.64 -17.05
CA GLU A 376 -16.86 3.00 -16.15
C GLU A 376 -16.38 3.86 -14.98
N LEU A 377 -15.08 3.78 -14.63
CA LEU A 377 -14.51 4.47 -13.48
C LEU A 377 -14.15 5.93 -13.76
N ILE A 378 -13.61 6.20 -14.96
CA ILE A 378 -13.03 7.49 -15.32
C ILE A 378 -14.11 8.51 -15.72
N ILE A 379 -15.27 8.05 -16.23
CA ILE A 379 -16.22 8.90 -16.96
C ILE A 379 -17.42 9.33 -16.11
N HIS A 380 -17.72 8.69 -14.97
CA HIS A 380 -18.94 9.01 -14.24
C HIS A 380 -18.82 8.97 -12.71
N PRO A 381 -18.91 10.12 -12.02
CA PRO A 381 -18.99 10.16 -10.56
C PRO A 381 -20.20 9.42 -9.97
N ALA A 382 -21.23 9.15 -10.77
CA ALA A 382 -22.44 8.44 -10.34
C ALA A 382 -22.32 6.91 -10.37
N LEU A 383 -21.25 6.34 -10.94
CA LEU A 383 -20.97 4.90 -10.91
C LEU A 383 -20.22 4.45 -9.64
N SER A 384 -20.02 5.37 -8.70
CA SER A 384 -19.40 5.14 -7.40
C SER A 384 -20.11 4.12 -6.49
N ARG A 385 -21.19 3.46 -6.96
CA ARG A 385 -21.89 2.42 -6.19
C ARG A 385 -21.04 1.18 -5.87
N PHE A 386 -19.92 1.01 -6.58
CA PHE A 386 -18.97 -0.10 -6.35
C PHE A 386 -17.69 0.34 -5.63
N PHE A 387 -17.47 1.64 -5.46
CA PHE A 387 -16.30 2.21 -4.78
C PHE A 387 -16.77 3.05 -3.59
N SER A 388 -16.39 2.68 -2.42
CA SER A 388 -16.73 3.41 -1.20
C SER A 388 -15.44 3.99 -0.59
N PRO A 389 -15.51 5.19 -0.06
CA PRO A 389 -16.48 6.28 -0.24
C PRO A 389 -16.16 7.11 -1.50
N ASP A 390 -17.09 7.99 -1.90
CA ASP A 390 -16.94 8.96 -2.99
C ASP A 390 -15.73 9.88 -2.80
N HIS A 391 -14.54 9.36 -3.16
CA HIS A 391 -13.24 10.01 -3.02
C HIS A 391 -12.39 9.75 -4.25
N THR A 392 -12.09 10.81 -5.00
CA THR A 392 -11.18 10.77 -6.16
C THR A 392 -10.03 11.73 -5.94
N SER A 393 -8.81 11.25 -6.12
CA SER A 393 -7.56 11.99 -5.95
C SER A 393 -6.56 11.61 -7.02
N VAL A 394 -5.71 12.57 -7.41
CA VAL A 394 -4.48 12.33 -8.19
C VAL A 394 -3.27 12.19 -7.26
N GLY A 395 -3.45 12.41 -5.96
CA GLY A 395 -2.51 12.04 -4.91
C GLY A 395 -2.73 10.61 -4.41
N GLY A 396 -2.36 10.33 -3.18
CA GLY A 396 -2.40 8.99 -2.61
C GLY A 396 -3.71 8.24 -2.85
N LEU A 397 -3.61 6.94 -3.07
CA LEU A 397 -4.64 5.95 -3.41
C LEU A 397 -5.05 5.88 -4.90
N GLY A 398 -4.74 6.90 -5.71
CA GLY A 398 -5.08 6.91 -7.14
C GLY A 398 -3.92 7.26 -8.08
N ASP A 399 -2.91 7.92 -7.58
CA ASP A 399 -1.77 8.56 -8.25
C ASP A 399 -1.11 7.73 -9.36
N SER A 400 -0.35 6.71 -9.01
CA SER A 400 0.45 5.88 -9.92
C SER A 400 -0.38 5.04 -10.89
N PHE A 401 -1.70 4.87 -10.66
CA PHE A 401 -2.56 4.26 -11.67
C PHE A 401 -2.58 5.09 -12.97
N TYR A 402 -2.79 6.40 -12.86
CA TYR A 402 -2.80 7.30 -14.04
C TYR A 402 -1.44 7.36 -14.71
N GLU A 403 -0.39 7.35 -13.92
CA GLU A 403 0.99 7.30 -14.37
C GLU A 403 1.27 6.05 -15.21
N TYR A 404 0.86 4.87 -14.74
CA TYR A 404 1.11 3.61 -15.44
C TYR A 404 0.30 3.43 -16.72
N LEU A 405 -0.84 4.10 -16.88
CA LEU A 405 -1.53 4.16 -18.17
C LEU A 405 -0.64 4.80 -19.24
N LEU A 406 0.01 5.94 -18.92
CA LEU A 406 0.94 6.61 -19.82
C LEU A 406 2.22 5.79 -20.04
N LYS A 407 2.81 5.30 -18.96
CA LYS A 407 4.08 4.58 -19.00
C LYS A 407 3.97 3.21 -19.69
N ALA A 408 2.82 2.55 -19.64
CA ALA A 408 2.54 1.36 -20.43
C ALA A 408 2.61 1.64 -21.94
N TRP A 409 2.04 2.75 -22.38
CA TRP A 409 2.14 3.19 -23.76
C TRP A 409 3.59 3.51 -24.16
N LEU A 410 4.32 4.28 -23.36
CA LEU A 410 5.73 4.60 -23.61
C LEU A 410 6.59 3.34 -23.68
N MET A 411 6.43 2.44 -22.73
CA MET A 411 7.21 1.18 -22.66
C MET A 411 6.96 0.26 -23.85
N SER A 412 5.77 0.35 -24.47
CA SER A 412 5.41 -0.39 -25.69
C SER A 412 5.97 0.21 -26.99
N ASP A 413 6.88 1.19 -26.92
CA ASP A 413 7.28 2.05 -28.05
C ASP A 413 6.07 2.75 -28.69
N LYS A 414 5.18 3.24 -27.86
CA LYS A 414 3.99 4.00 -28.28
C LYS A 414 3.00 3.19 -29.13
N THR A 415 3.04 1.85 -29.05
CA THR A 415 2.14 0.97 -29.82
C THR A 415 0.86 0.58 -29.08
N ASP A 416 0.83 0.67 -27.74
CA ASP A 416 -0.36 0.40 -26.93
C ASP A 416 -1.33 1.59 -26.96
N THR A 417 -2.09 1.67 -28.05
CA THR A 417 -3.06 2.76 -28.25
C THR A 417 -4.24 2.71 -27.29
N GLU A 418 -4.54 1.56 -26.67
CA GLU A 418 -5.61 1.45 -25.67
C GLU A 418 -5.17 2.08 -24.33
N ALA A 419 -3.94 1.80 -23.89
CA ALA A 419 -3.36 2.45 -22.72
C ALA A 419 -3.31 3.97 -22.89
N ARG A 420 -2.83 4.43 -24.05
CA ARG A 420 -2.79 5.86 -24.39
C ARG A 420 -4.17 6.50 -24.37
N LYS A 421 -5.15 5.89 -25.04
CA LYS A 421 -6.52 6.40 -25.04
C LYS A 421 -7.09 6.47 -23.63
N THR A 422 -6.85 5.47 -22.80
CA THR A 422 -7.34 5.43 -21.42
C THR A 422 -6.69 6.54 -20.58
N TYR A 423 -5.40 6.79 -20.78
CA TYR A 423 -4.70 7.92 -20.19
C TYR A 423 -5.33 9.27 -20.60
N ASP A 424 -5.53 9.49 -21.89
CA ASP A 424 -6.11 10.73 -22.40
C ASP A 424 -7.52 10.99 -21.85
N ASP A 425 -8.38 9.96 -21.84
CA ASP A 425 -9.73 10.03 -21.24
C ASP A 425 -9.66 10.39 -19.73
N ALA A 426 -8.66 9.84 -19.00
CA ALA A 426 -8.45 10.12 -17.58
C ALA A 426 -7.97 11.55 -17.35
N ILE A 427 -7.01 12.02 -18.13
CA ILE A 427 -6.45 13.38 -17.99
C ILE A 427 -7.49 14.44 -18.30
N GLU A 428 -8.31 14.26 -19.33
CA GLU A 428 -9.45 15.15 -19.61
C GLU A 428 -10.43 15.22 -18.44
N ALA A 429 -10.71 14.09 -17.79
CA ALA A 429 -11.59 14.05 -16.62
C ALA A 429 -10.95 14.74 -15.41
N ILE A 430 -9.65 14.51 -15.15
CA ILE A 430 -8.89 15.16 -14.08
C ILE A 430 -8.91 16.67 -14.27
N GLU A 431 -8.59 17.14 -15.47
CA GLU A 431 -8.58 18.57 -15.77
C GLU A 431 -9.96 19.19 -15.55
N ARG A 432 -10.99 18.57 -16.08
CA ARG A 432 -12.37 19.07 -15.98
C ARG A 432 -12.87 19.12 -14.54
N HIS A 433 -12.59 18.09 -13.74
CA HIS A 433 -13.23 17.91 -12.44
C HIS A 433 -12.34 18.29 -11.24
N LEU A 434 -11.02 18.16 -11.33
CA LEU A 434 -10.11 18.33 -10.21
C LEU A 434 -9.18 19.54 -10.33
N VAL A 435 -8.79 19.95 -11.55
CA VAL A 435 -7.89 21.11 -11.75
C VAL A 435 -8.69 22.40 -11.56
N ARG A 436 -8.15 23.29 -10.74
CA ARG A 436 -8.74 24.63 -10.45
C ARG A 436 -7.66 25.68 -10.31
N LYS A 437 -8.06 26.95 -10.41
CA LYS A 437 -7.20 28.09 -10.06
C LYS A 437 -7.58 28.60 -8.66
N SER A 438 -6.57 28.95 -7.90
CA SER A 438 -6.72 29.64 -6.62
C SER A 438 -7.09 31.10 -6.82
N ASN A 439 -7.41 31.81 -5.75
CA ASN A 439 -7.66 33.25 -5.80
C ASN A 439 -6.39 34.05 -6.17
N GLY A 440 -5.22 33.54 -5.79
CA GLY A 440 -3.92 34.11 -6.13
C GLY A 440 -3.40 33.72 -7.51
N GLY A 441 -4.13 32.88 -8.27
CA GLY A 441 -3.80 32.47 -9.64
C GLY A 441 -3.01 31.16 -9.74
N LEU A 442 -2.71 30.47 -8.64
CA LEU A 442 -2.03 29.17 -8.66
C LEU A 442 -2.98 28.08 -9.20
N THR A 443 -2.51 27.29 -10.14
CA THR A 443 -3.24 26.11 -10.64
C THR A 443 -2.94 24.92 -9.75
N PHE A 444 -3.99 24.26 -9.22
CA PHE A 444 -3.85 23.13 -8.33
C PHE A 444 -4.81 21.99 -8.70
N ILE A 445 -4.49 20.78 -8.24
CA ILE A 445 -5.33 19.59 -8.40
C ILE A 445 -5.99 19.33 -7.05
N GLY A 446 -7.30 19.58 -6.95
CA GLY A 446 -8.07 19.31 -5.74
C GLY A 446 -8.44 17.85 -5.58
N GLU A 447 -8.99 17.50 -4.41
CA GLU A 447 -9.52 16.18 -4.11
C GLU A 447 -11.05 16.22 -4.15
N TRP A 448 -11.68 15.34 -4.92
CA TRP A 448 -13.13 15.17 -4.90
C TRP A 448 -13.51 14.25 -3.75
N LYS A 449 -14.37 14.70 -2.84
CA LYS A 449 -14.73 13.95 -1.65
C LYS A 449 -16.14 14.26 -1.19
N ASN A 450 -16.94 13.21 -0.99
CA ASN A 450 -18.32 13.33 -0.52
C ASN A 450 -19.16 14.31 -1.34
N GLY A 451 -19.03 14.30 -2.67
CA GLY A 451 -19.83 15.13 -3.58
C GLY A 451 -19.33 16.56 -3.78
N HIS A 452 -18.18 16.93 -3.25
CA HIS A 452 -17.61 18.28 -3.43
C HIS A 452 -16.09 18.24 -3.63
N LEU A 453 -15.54 19.29 -4.26
CA LEU A 453 -14.11 19.45 -4.47
C LEU A 453 -13.49 20.15 -3.26
N GLU A 454 -12.62 19.43 -2.55
CA GLU A 454 -11.74 20.03 -1.55
C GLU A 454 -10.61 20.80 -2.25
N ARG A 455 -10.42 22.09 -1.86
CA ARG A 455 -9.35 22.95 -2.38
C ARG A 455 -8.06 22.69 -1.62
N LYS A 456 -7.60 21.45 -1.73
CA LYS A 456 -6.42 20.92 -1.06
C LYS A 456 -5.65 20.04 -2.02
N MET A 457 -4.33 20.16 -2.04
CA MET A 457 -3.41 19.33 -2.81
C MET A 457 -2.39 18.68 -1.88
N GLY A 458 -2.14 17.40 -2.05
CA GLY A 458 -1.09 16.68 -1.33
C GLY A 458 0.24 16.77 -2.07
N HIS A 459 1.35 16.58 -1.34
CA HIS A 459 2.69 16.54 -1.94
C HIS A 459 2.80 15.47 -3.03
N LEU A 460 2.24 14.28 -2.79
CA LEU A 460 2.19 13.19 -3.77
C LEU A 460 1.62 13.66 -5.12
N ALA A 461 0.57 14.49 -5.14
CA ALA A 461 -0.05 14.96 -6.38
C ALA A 461 0.87 15.86 -7.23
N CYS A 462 2.00 16.31 -6.67
CA CYS A 462 2.95 17.15 -7.40
C CYS A 462 3.66 16.43 -8.55
N PHE A 463 3.74 15.09 -8.52
CA PHE A 463 4.27 14.32 -9.65
C PHE A 463 3.49 14.55 -10.95
N ALA A 464 2.20 14.89 -10.82
CA ALA A 464 1.33 15.09 -11.98
C ALA A 464 1.83 16.19 -12.93
N GLY A 465 2.62 17.14 -12.44
CA GLY A 465 3.28 18.12 -13.30
C GLY A 465 4.20 17.46 -14.33
N GLY A 466 5.04 16.54 -13.87
CA GLY A 466 5.90 15.72 -14.74
C GLY A 466 5.10 14.76 -15.64
N MET A 467 4.04 14.14 -15.09
CA MET A 467 3.16 13.25 -15.85
C MET A 467 2.46 14.00 -17.01
N PHE A 468 1.95 15.21 -16.79
CA PHE A 468 1.34 16.01 -17.86
C PHE A 468 2.36 16.39 -18.93
N ALA A 469 3.56 16.80 -18.53
CA ALA A 469 4.64 17.12 -19.47
C ALA A 469 5.06 15.90 -20.31
N LEU A 470 5.24 14.74 -19.66
CA LEU A 470 5.58 13.49 -20.34
C LEU A 470 4.46 13.03 -21.28
N GLY A 471 3.20 13.23 -20.89
CA GLY A 471 2.02 12.87 -21.68
C GLY A 471 1.69 13.86 -22.80
N ALA A 472 2.33 15.02 -22.85
CA ALA A 472 2.19 15.98 -23.94
C ALA A 472 2.69 15.40 -25.27
N ASP A 473 3.75 14.58 -25.22
CA ASP A 473 4.18 13.79 -26.37
C ASP A 473 3.08 12.79 -26.81
N GLY A 474 2.81 12.72 -28.10
CA GLY A 474 1.75 11.89 -28.68
C GLY A 474 0.33 12.44 -28.48
N SER A 475 0.14 13.58 -27.83
CA SER A 475 -1.12 14.33 -27.87
C SER A 475 -1.33 15.00 -29.23
N PRO A 476 -2.58 15.27 -29.65
CA PRO A 476 -2.83 16.14 -30.80
C PRO A 476 -2.08 17.48 -30.66
N ASP A 477 -1.60 18.05 -31.76
CA ASP A 477 -0.77 19.24 -31.77
C ASP A 477 -1.37 20.44 -31.02
N ASP A 478 -2.70 20.58 -31.04
CA ASP A 478 -3.44 21.60 -30.29
C ASP A 478 -3.46 21.38 -28.77
N LYS A 479 -3.24 20.13 -28.31
CA LYS A 479 -3.26 19.76 -26.89
C LYS A 479 -1.86 19.62 -26.27
N ALA A 480 -0.83 19.30 -27.07
CA ALA A 480 0.53 19.07 -26.57
C ALA A 480 1.08 20.29 -25.82
N GLY A 481 0.98 21.49 -26.39
CA GLY A 481 1.39 22.74 -25.74
C GLY A 481 0.58 23.04 -24.48
N HIS A 482 -0.71 22.68 -24.46
CA HIS A 482 -1.58 22.87 -23.31
C HIS A 482 -1.16 21.99 -22.12
N TYR A 483 -0.88 20.71 -22.35
CA TYR A 483 -0.45 19.80 -21.26
C TYR A 483 0.94 20.12 -20.74
N LEU A 484 1.85 20.56 -21.61
CA LEU A 484 3.16 21.05 -21.17
C LEU A 484 3.00 22.31 -20.29
N GLN A 485 2.12 23.24 -20.67
CA GLN A 485 1.80 24.42 -19.88
C GLN A 485 1.15 24.05 -18.55
N LEU A 486 0.21 23.11 -18.54
CA LEU A 486 -0.43 22.62 -17.32
C LEU A 486 0.59 21.98 -16.36
N GLY A 487 1.54 21.20 -16.90
CA GLY A 487 2.67 20.66 -16.16
C GLY A 487 3.51 21.76 -15.51
N ALA A 488 3.82 22.82 -16.26
CA ALA A 488 4.56 23.97 -15.74
C ALA A 488 3.80 24.74 -14.64
N GLU A 489 2.48 24.88 -14.77
CA GLU A 489 1.64 25.53 -13.76
C GLU A 489 1.59 24.71 -12.47
N ILE A 490 1.49 23.38 -12.54
CA ILE A 490 1.55 22.50 -11.38
C ILE A 490 2.94 22.52 -10.74
N ALA A 491 4.01 22.47 -11.55
CA ALA A 491 5.38 22.62 -11.04
C ALA A 491 5.57 23.92 -10.27
N HIS A 492 5.03 25.03 -10.77
CA HIS A 492 5.07 26.32 -10.09
C HIS A 492 4.29 26.28 -8.76
N THR A 493 3.10 25.73 -8.75
CA THR A 493 2.28 25.62 -7.53
C THR A 493 2.97 24.78 -6.45
N CYS A 494 3.60 23.67 -6.85
CA CYS A 494 4.36 22.83 -5.93
C CYS A 494 5.65 23.51 -5.45
N HIS A 495 6.31 24.29 -6.30
CA HIS A 495 7.42 25.15 -5.87
C HIS A 495 6.96 26.19 -4.82
N GLU A 496 5.85 26.86 -5.03
CA GLU A 496 5.28 27.81 -4.07
C GLU A 496 5.01 27.14 -2.69
N SER A 497 4.60 25.88 -2.67
CA SER A 497 4.42 25.16 -1.41
C SER A 497 5.71 24.97 -0.61
N TYR A 498 6.85 24.92 -1.29
CA TYR A 498 8.21 24.91 -0.70
C TYR A 498 8.64 26.32 -0.30
N ASP A 499 8.52 27.27 -1.22
CA ASP A 499 9.02 28.62 -1.03
C ASP A 499 8.33 29.38 0.10
N ARG A 500 7.06 29.05 0.38
CA ARG A 500 6.26 29.65 1.47
C ARG A 500 6.54 29.08 2.84
N THR A 501 7.43 28.08 2.97
CA THR A 501 7.83 27.53 4.27
C THR A 501 9.12 28.16 4.79
N VAL A 502 9.34 28.04 6.11
CA VAL A 502 10.57 28.53 6.73
C VAL A 502 11.79 27.70 6.33
N LEU A 503 11.61 26.39 6.18
CA LEU A 503 12.70 25.48 5.84
C LEU A 503 12.92 25.31 4.33
N LYS A 504 12.08 25.92 3.50
CA LYS A 504 12.11 25.74 2.05
C LYS A 504 11.96 24.26 1.62
N LEU A 505 11.18 23.51 2.40
CA LEU A 505 10.77 22.14 2.19
C LEU A 505 9.24 22.09 2.13
N GLY A 506 8.68 21.29 1.22
CA GLY A 506 7.22 21.20 1.03
C GLY A 506 6.51 20.42 2.14
N PRO A 507 5.36 20.91 2.60
CA PRO A 507 4.53 20.17 3.53
C PRO A 507 3.82 18.99 2.86
N GLU A 508 3.36 18.02 3.66
CA GLU A 508 2.61 16.85 3.18
C GLU A 508 1.34 17.21 2.41
N ALA A 509 0.67 18.29 2.81
CA ALA A 509 -0.49 18.82 2.09
C ALA A 509 -0.68 20.31 2.35
N PHE A 510 -1.24 20.99 1.38
CA PHE A 510 -1.44 22.43 1.40
C PHE A 510 -2.78 22.83 0.78
N LYS A 511 -3.30 24.00 1.13
CA LYS A 511 -4.65 24.47 0.83
C LYS A 511 -4.68 25.77 0.03
N PHE A 512 -5.83 26.01 -0.61
CA PHE A 512 -6.11 27.13 -1.49
C PHE A 512 -7.46 27.80 -1.20
N ASP A 513 -7.95 27.71 0.02
CA ASP A 513 -9.22 28.29 0.44
C ASP A 513 -9.02 29.46 1.43
N SER A 514 -10.04 30.31 1.55
CA SER A 514 -10.08 31.37 2.57
C SER A 514 -8.86 32.30 2.60
N GLY A 515 -8.29 32.63 1.43
CA GLY A 515 -7.10 33.48 1.30
C GLY A 515 -5.76 32.76 1.50
N LEU A 516 -5.79 31.42 1.66
CA LEU A 516 -4.60 30.59 1.68
C LEU A 516 -4.12 30.25 0.27
N GLU A 517 -2.82 30.26 0.07
CA GLU A 517 -2.16 30.00 -1.20
C GLU A 517 -1.00 29.03 -0.96
N ALA A 518 -1.21 27.75 -1.24
CA ALA A 518 -0.23 26.66 -1.09
C ALA A 518 0.38 26.55 0.33
N VAL A 519 -0.46 26.64 1.39
CA VAL A 519 -0.02 26.63 2.79
C VAL A 519 -0.69 25.49 3.56
N ALA A 520 0.09 24.73 4.35
CA ALA A 520 -0.45 23.73 5.27
C ALA A 520 -1.07 24.39 6.52
N VAL A 521 -2.25 23.93 6.87
CA VAL A 521 -3.01 24.45 8.02
C VAL A 521 -2.94 23.52 9.22
N ARG A 522 -3.14 22.22 8.97
CA ARG A 522 -3.19 21.22 10.04
C ARG A 522 -1.80 20.79 10.46
N GLN A 523 -1.56 20.60 11.75
CA GLN A 523 -0.25 20.18 12.24
C GLN A 523 0.23 18.86 11.66
N ASN A 524 -0.68 17.93 11.42
CA ASN A 524 -0.38 16.63 10.82
C ASN A 524 -0.22 16.67 9.28
N GLU A 525 -0.18 17.84 8.67
CA GLU A 525 0.07 18.06 7.25
C GLU A 525 1.39 18.84 7.01
N LYS A 526 2.07 19.30 8.07
CA LYS A 526 3.25 20.20 8.00
C LYS A 526 4.60 19.48 7.91
N TYR A 527 4.60 18.17 7.91
CA TYR A 527 5.83 17.38 7.87
C TYR A 527 6.37 17.21 6.44
N TYR A 528 7.66 16.95 6.33
CA TYR A 528 8.34 16.53 5.10
C TYR A 528 9.18 15.28 5.39
N ILE A 529 8.97 14.20 4.65
CA ILE A 529 9.62 12.91 4.87
C ILE A 529 10.55 12.51 3.72
N LEU A 530 11.30 13.46 3.19
CA LEU A 530 12.28 13.25 2.10
C LEU A 530 11.63 12.90 0.73
N ARG A 531 10.40 13.31 0.48
CA ARG A 531 9.60 12.99 -0.70
C ARG A 531 10.17 13.54 -2.01
N PRO A 532 10.05 12.78 -3.13
CA PRO A 532 10.64 13.12 -4.43
C PRO A 532 9.74 13.91 -5.39
N GLU A 533 8.39 13.87 -5.28
CA GLU A 533 7.46 14.16 -6.38
C GLU A 533 7.58 15.56 -6.99
N VAL A 534 8.00 16.53 -6.20
CA VAL A 534 8.27 17.90 -6.69
C VAL A 534 9.55 17.94 -7.49
N ILE A 535 10.60 17.27 -7.02
CA ILE A 535 11.89 17.15 -7.69
C ILE A 535 11.77 16.34 -8.98
N GLU A 536 10.99 15.26 -8.96
CA GLU A 536 10.61 14.47 -10.13
C GLU A 536 10.01 15.38 -11.21
N THR A 537 9.02 16.19 -10.83
CA THR A 537 8.40 17.15 -11.76
C THR A 537 9.40 18.17 -12.28
N TYR A 538 10.33 18.70 -11.46
CA TYR A 538 11.37 19.60 -11.96
C TYR A 538 12.28 18.93 -12.98
N TRP A 539 12.63 17.65 -12.75
CA TRP A 539 13.46 16.90 -13.69
C TRP A 539 12.75 16.68 -15.03
N TYR A 540 11.49 16.23 -15.05
CA TYR A 540 10.73 16.08 -16.30
C TYR A 540 10.57 17.42 -17.00
N MET A 541 10.22 18.49 -16.29
CA MET A 541 10.08 19.81 -16.88
C MET A 541 11.40 20.34 -17.45
N TRP A 542 12.54 20.07 -16.78
CA TRP A 542 13.86 20.37 -17.33
C TRP A 542 14.10 19.61 -18.64
N ARG A 543 13.88 18.31 -18.67
CA ARG A 543 14.10 17.47 -19.84
C ARG A 543 13.28 17.91 -21.06
N PHE A 544 12.07 18.43 -20.87
CA PHE A 544 11.21 18.87 -21.97
C PHE A 544 11.38 20.32 -22.36
N THR A 545 11.90 21.19 -21.50
CA THR A 545 11.93 22.64 -21.76
C THR A 545 13.31 23.26 -21.68
N HIS A 546 14.25 22.68 -20.99
CA HIS A 546 15.56 23.24 -20.62
C HIS A 546 15.45 24.64 -19.98
N ASP A 547 14.32 24.96 -19.35
CA ASP A 547 14.16 26.20 -18.62
C ASP A 547 14.99 26.14 -17.33
N PRO A 548 15.99 27.02 -17.16
CA PRO A 548 16.95 26.98 -16.07
C PRO A 548 16.31 27.13 -14.69
N LYS A 549 15.09 27.64 -14.58
CA LYS A 549 14.37 27.76 -13.32
C LYS A 549 14.18 26.40 -12.64
N TYR A 550 13.99 25.29 -13.38
CA TYR A 550 13.80 23.98 -12.78
C TYR A 550 15.06 23.43 -12.12
N ARG A 551 16.23 23.67 -12.73
CA ARG A 551 17.53 23.38 -12.10
C ARG A 551 17.76 24.26 -10.88
N GLN A 552 17.37 25.54 -10.91
CA GLN A 552 17.46 26.43 -9.78
C GLN A 552 16.57 25.95 -8.62
N TRP A 553 15.31 25.67 -8.87
CA TRP A 553 14.37 25.16 -7.86
C TRP A 553 14.80 23.81 -7.27
N GLY A 554 15.31 22.92 -8.10
CA GLY A 554 15.88 21.65 -7.65
C GLY A 554 17.11 21.84 -6.76
N TRP A 555 17.97 22.84 -7.08
CA TRP A 555 19.13 23.16 -6.25
C TRP A 555 18.73 23.77 -4.90
N GLU A 556 17.76 24.66 -4.88
CA GLU A 556 17.19 25.21 -3.65
C GLU A 556 16.63 24.10 -2.74
N ALA A 557 15.90 23.15 -3.32
CA ALA A 557 15.40 21.98 -2.60
C ALA A 557 16.56 21.09 -2.08
N ALA A 558 17.59 20.83 -2.88
CA ALA A 558 18.76 20.06 -2.47
C ALA A 558 19.50 20.71 -1.28
N GLN A 559 19.69 22.03 -1.35
CA GLN A 559 20.32 22.79 -0.27
C GLN A 559 19.47 22.76 1.02
N ALA A 560 18.15 22.85 0.90
CA ALA A 560 17.23 22.75 2.03
C ALA A 560 17.26 21.36 2.67
N ILE A 561 17.26 20.30 1.87
CA ILE A 561 17.40 18.91 2.34
C ILE A 561 18.75 18.73 3.04
N ASP A 562 19.84 19.16 2.43
CA ASP A 562 21.17 19.05 3.02
C ASP A 562 21.31 19.81 4.34
N LYS A 563 20.72 21.00 4.40
CA LYS A 563 20.80 21.85 5.59
C LYS A 563 19.93 21.39 6.75
N TYR A 564 18.69 20.94 6.46
CA TYR A 564 17.69 20.73 7.51
C TYR A 564 17.34 19.25 7.75
N CYS A 565 17.62 18.36 6.79
CA CYS A 565 17.36 16.94 6.94
C CYS A 565 18.62 16.12 7.23
N ARG A 566 19.82 16.63 6.89
CA ARG A 566 21.08 15.94 7.18
C ARG A 566 21.34 15.88 8.69
N VAL A 567 21.65 14.69 9.17
CA VAL A 567 22.06 14.42 10.55
C VAL A 567 23.30 13.54 10.56
N SER A 568 23.93 13.34 11.72
CA SER A 568 25.20 12.60 11.82
C SER A 568 25.12 11.13 11.41
N GLY A 569 23.92 10.57 11.36
CA GLY A 569 23.69 9.17 11.00
C GLY A 569 22.89 9.00 9.71
N GLY A 570 22.87 9.99 8.80
CA GLY A 570 22.18 9.96 7.53
C GLY A 570 21.27 11.18 7.30
N PHE A 571 20.08 10.96 6.78
CA PHE A 571 19.07 11.99 6.60
C PHE A 571 17.77 11.62 7.32
N SER A 572 17.07 12.60 7.85
CA SER A 572 15.78 12.42 8.54
C SER A 572 14.75 13.39 8.02
N GLY A 573 13.53 12.93 7.89
CA GLY A 573 12.39 13.83 7.69
C GLY A 573 12.21 14.79 8.86
N VAL A 574 11.51 15.89 8.61
CA VAL A 574 11.18 16.94 9.61
C VAL A 574 9.68 16.96 9.86
N LYS A 575 9.29 17.22 11.13
CA LYS A 575 7.88 17.17 11.54
C LYS A 575 7.09 18.46 11.27
N ASP A 576 7.78 19.58 11.07
CA ASP A 576 7.14 20.88 10.79
C ASP A 576 8.07 21.76 9.97
N VAL A 577 7.73 21.94 8.68
CA VAL A 577 8.50 22.78 7.75
C VAL A 577 8.34 24.29 7.98
N TYR A 578 7.40 24.69 8.84
CA TYR A 578 7.19 26.09 9.23
C TYR A 578 7.93 26.48 10.51
N SER A 579 8.59 25.51 11.17
CA SER A 579 9.37 25.80 12.39
C SER A 579 10.82 26.13 12.03
N SER A 580 11.34 27.23 12.58
CA SER A 580 12.76 27.58 12.44
C SER A 580 13.70 26.63 13.19
N SER A 581 13.17 25.82 14.10
CA SER A 581 13.90 24.79 14.86
C SER A 581 13.32 23.43 14.50
N PRO A 582 13.81 22.75 13.44
CA PRO A 582 13.23 21.52 12.97
C PRO A 582 13.33 20.41 14.03
N THR A 583 12.25 19.65 14.16
CA THR A 583 12.20 18.39 14.90
C THR A 583 12.06 17.25 13.90
N TYR A 584 12.70 16.13 14.19
CA TYR A 584 12.86 15.02 13.26
C TYR A 584 11.87 13.89 13.52
N ASP A 585 11.50 13.17 12.46
CA ASP A 585 10.71 11.93 12.56
C ASP A 585 11.58 10.70 12.84
N ASP A 586 12.90 10.85 12.64
CA ASP A 586 13.91 9.79 12.81
C ASP A 586 13.72 8.62 11.84
N VAL A 587 13.44 8.93 10.56
CA VAL A 587 13.39 7.93 9.48
C VAL A 587 14.12 8.45 8.24
N GLN A 588 15.06 7.66 7.74
CA GLN A 588 15.58 7.75 6.39
C GLN A 588 14.85 6.71 5.56
N GLN A 589 13.91 7.18 4.76
CA GLN A 589 13.08 6.34 3.89
C GLN A 589 13.93 5.74 2.77
N SER A 590 13.62 4.51 2.31
CA SER A 590 14.37 3.86 1.22
C SER A 590 14.25 4.63 -0.09
N PHE A 591 13.07 5.20 -0.38
CA PHE A 591 12.81 6.02 -1.56
C PHE A 591 13.66 7.31 -1.63
N PHE A 592 14.21 7.78 -0.53
CA PHE A 592 15.13 8.92 -0.57
C PHE A 592 16.34 8.64 -1.45
N LEU A 593 16.88 7.41 -1.36
CA LEU A 593 18.01 6.97 -2.18
C LEU A 593 17.57 6.55 -3.59
N ALA A 594 16.40 5.90 -3.68
CA ALA A 594 15.85 5.43 -4.94
C ALA A 594 15.39 6.56 -5.86
N GLU A 595 14.75 7.58 -5.31
CA GLU A 595 14.02 8.60 -6.06
C GLU A 595 14.60 10.00 -5.87
N THR A 596 14.51 10.57 -4.66
CA THR A 596 14.84 11.97 -4.40
C THR A 596 16.25 12.32 -4.84
N LEU A 597 17.24 11.53 -4.43
CA LEU A 597 18.64 11.74 -4.82
C LEU A 597 18.89 11.37 -6.27
N LYS A 598 18.19 10.38 -6.83
CA LYS A 598 18.31 10.03 -8.25
C LYS A 598 17.79 11.15 -9.15
N TYR A 599 16.58 11.66 -8.90
CA TYR A 599 16.03 12.75 -9.70
C TYR A 599 16.85 14.04 -9.57
N LEU A 600 17.37 14.36 -8.38
CA LEU A 600 18.32 15.46 -8.22
C LEU A 600 19.59 15.26 -9.05
N TYR A 601 20.19 14.07 -9.02
CA TYR A 601 21.38 13.76 -9.80
C TYR A 601 21.14 13.87 -11.30
N LEU A 602 20.03 13.32 -11.78
CA LEU A 602 19.64 13.37 -13.19
C LEU A 602 19.30 14.81 -13.65
N LEU A 603 18.76 15.64 -12.77
CA LEU A 603 18.46 17.05 -13.06
C LEU A 603 19.76 17.84 -13.37
N PHE A 604 20.88 17.48 -12.74
CA PHE A 604 22.19 18.09 -12.96
C PHE A 604 23.11 17.25 -13.84
N SER A 605 22.58 16.27 -14.54
CA SER A 605 23.29 15.47 -15.55
C SER A 605 22.92 15.93 -16.96
N SER A 606 23.68 15.49 -17.95
CA SER A 606 23.30 15.65 -19.35
C SER A 606 22.17 14.69 -19.74
N ASP A 607 21.43 15.00 -20.79
CA ASP A 607 20.21 14.29 -21.19
C ASP A 607 20.48 12.89 -21.76
N ASP A 608 21.70 12.60 -22.18
CA ASP A 608 22.15 11.29 -22.67
C ASP A 608 22.29 10.24 -21.54
N LEU A 609 22.32 10.69 -20.27
CA LEU A 609 22.18 9.80 -19.15
C LEU A 609 20.71 9.38 -18.99
N LEU A 610 20.39 8.16 -19.39
CA LEU A 610 19.02 7.61 -19.36
C LEU A 610 18.04 8.47 -20.19
N PRO A 611 18.20 8.55 -21.53
CA PRO A 611 17.32 9.32 -22.39
C PRO A 611 15.87 8.79 -22.34
N LEU A 612 14.90 9.69 -22.27
CA LEU A 612 13.48 9.38 -22.09
C LEU A 612 12.84 8.64 -23.29
N GLU A 613 13.50 8.66 -24.45
CA GLU A 613 13.11 7.88 -25.62
C GLU A 613 13.36 6.37 -25.44
N SER A 614 14.27 6.02 -24.53
CA SER A 614 14.76 4.67 -24.36
C SER A 614 14.46 4.07 -22.99
N TRP A 615 14.25 4.92 -22.00
CA TRP A 615 14.05 4.52 -20.60
C TRP A 615 12.75 5.09 -20.05
N VAL A 616 11.99 4.22 -19.39
CA VAL A 616 10.76 4.58 -18.69
C VAL A 616 10.95 4.30 -17.21
N PHE A 617 10.85 5.33 -16.40
CA PHE A 617 10.99 5.22 -14.94
C PHE A 617 9.69 4.68 -14.34
N ASN A 618 9.77 3.66 -13.50
CA ASN A 618 8.61 3.21 -12.76
C ASN A 618 8.23 4.23 -11.67
N THR A 619 7.21 3.94 -10.88
CA THR A 619 6.74 4.88 -9.84
C THR A 619 7.65 4.98 -8.62
N GLU A 620 8.74 4.20 -8.55
CA GLU A 620 9.81 4.29 -7.54
C GLU A 620 11.14 4.76 -8.19
N ALA A 621 11.03 5.42 -9.35
CA ALA A 621 12.17 5.94 -10.12
C ALA A 621 13.18 4.88 -10.61
N HIS A 622 12.79 3.62 -10.74
CA HIS A 622 13.64 2.59 -11.32
C HIS A 622 13.53 2.59 -12.85
N PRO A 623 14.62 2.86 -13.60
CA PRO A 623 14.58 2.94 -15.06
C PRO A 623 14.45 1.54 -15.68
N LEU A 624 13.43 1.36 -16.48
CA LEU A 624 13.19 0.15 -17.28
C LEU A 624 13.32 0.51 -18.76
N PRO A 625 13.98 -0.30 -19.59
CA PRO A 625 14.14 0.00 -21.00
C PRO A 625 12.82 -0.12 -21.76
N SER A 626 12.61 0.70 -22.78
CA SER A 626 11.50 0.53 -23.72
C SER A 626 11.68 -0.74 -24.54
N LYS A 627 10.60 -1.20 -25.16
CA LYS A 627 10.58 -2.45 -25.93
C LYS A 627 11.63 -2.48 -27.06
N SER A 628 11.94 -1.34 -27.67
CA SER A 628 12.94 -1.24 -28.74
C SER A 628 14.36 -1.54 -28.29
N LEU A 629 14.66 -1.36 -27.01
CA LEU A 629 15.95 -1.72 -26.41
C LEU A 629 16.03 -3.20 -25.99
N LEU A 630 14.90 -3.89 -25.86
CA LEU A 630 14.84 -5.29 -25.48
C LEU A 630 14.99 -6.20 -26.70
#